data_4d963f4a3225924d7a7bedfb058dcc81
#
_entry.id   4d963f4a3225924d7a7bedfb058dcc81
#
_cell.length_a   1.000
_cell.length_b   1.000
_cell.length_c   1.000
_cell.angle_alpha   90.00
_cell.angle_beta   90.00
_cell.angle_gamma   90.00
#
_symmetry.space_group_name_H-M   'P 1'
#
loop_
_entity.id
_entity.type
_entity.pdbx_description
1 polymer ?
#
loop_
_entity_poly.entity_id
_entity_poly.type
_entity_poly.pdbx_seq_one_letter_code
_entity_poly.pdbx_strand_id
1 'polypeptide(L)'
;VRLTQRLLLGAIVVVGFLAISIFFVVDRQLNRRLSDDATTFLAREARLVGDLWQRDTTFPDSLADRSGTALGRRVTLVRTDGVVIGDSEFDGVRLEQLQNHAQRPEVARALAGSTGTSRRPSPSTGDEEVYVAVPVVGLGVARVSFPTESLDAVLAASRRDVGAAALIALLGALAIAFLFSRSVSRPVEELRDVAQALADGDLARRPTMRAPGEVGDLAVALR
;
A
#
# COMPACT_ATOMS: atom_id res chain seq x y z
N VAL A 1 2.23 2.27 40.49
CA VAL A 1 1.67 1.52 39.35
C VAL A 1 1.91 0.05 39.62
N ARG A 2 0.83 -0.75 39.75
CA ARG A 2 0.92 -2.18 40.07
C ARG A 2 1.67 -2.93 38.95
N LEU A 3 2.39 -4.00 39.28
CA LEU A 3 3.15 -4.82 38.31
C LEU A 3 2.31 -5.21 37.10
N THR A 4 1.06 -5.61 37.33
CA THR A 4 0.03 -5.92 36.33
C THR A 4 -0.21 -4.79 35.33
N GLN A 5 -0.27 -3.53 35.79
CA GLN A 5 -0.48 -2.39 34.88
C GLN A 5 0.75 -2.11 34.02
N ARG A 6 1.95 -2.33 34.54
CA ARG A 6 3.20 -2.20 33.79
C ARG A 6 3.30 -3.27 32.70
N LEU A 7 2.96 -4.52 33.03
CA LEU A 7 2.96 -5.62 32.06
C LEU A 7 1.91 -5.43 30.95
N LEU A 8 0.68 -5.01 31.31
CA LEU A 8 -0.37 -4.68 30.36
C LEU A 8 0.03 -3.52 29.43
N LEU A 9 0.56 -2.43 30.00
CA LEU A 9 1.05 -1.29 29.23
C LEU A 9 2.19 -1.71 28.28
N GLY A 10 3.14 -2.51 28.77
CA GLY A 10 4.24 -3.03 27.96
C GLY A 10 3.72 -3.88 26.80
N ALA A 11 2.77 -4.79 27.06
CA ALA A 11 2.17 -5.61 26.02
C ALA A 11 1.43 -4.78 24.96
N ILE A 12 0.65 -3.77 25.38
CA ILE A 12 -0.07 -2.87 24.47
C ILE A 12 0.91 -2.09 23.60
N VAL A 13 1.99 -1.56 24.18
CA VAL A 13 3.00 -0.80 23.43
C VAL A 13 3.70 -1.69 22.41
N VAL A 14 4.11 -2.91 22.80
CA VAL A 14 4.79 -3.84 21.88
C VAL A 14 3.86 -4.26 20.74
N VAL A 15 2.63 -4.67 21.04
CA VAL A 15 1.67 -5.11 20.03
C VAL A 15 1.26 -3.95 19.14
N GLY A 16 1.02 -2.78 19.71
CA GLY A 16 0.71 -1.57 18.94
C GLY A 16 1.86 -1.17 18.00
N PHE A 17 3.08 -1.19 18.49
CA PHE A 17 4.28 -0.91 17.67
C PHE A 17 4.44 -1.91 16.52
N LEU A 18 4.28 -3.21 16.80
CA LEU A 18 4.35 -4.25 15.76
C LEU A 18 3.24 -4.07 14.72
N ALA A 19 1.99 -3.82 15.14
CA ALA A 19 0.88 -3.60 14.23
C ALA A 19 1.11 -2.39 13.31
N ILE A 20 1.57 -1.27 13.87
CA ILE A 20 1.90 -0.05 13.10
C ILE A 20 3.06 -0.32 12.15
N SER A 21 4.11 -1.02 12.60
CA SER A 21 5.27 -1.34 11.76
C SER A 21 4.89 -2.23 10.59
N ILE A 22 4.10 -3.28 10.83
CA ILE A 22 3.60 -4.18 9.78
C ILE A 22 2.73 -3.40 8.80
N PHE A 23 1.80 -2.58 9.29
CA PHE A 23 0.95 -1.75 8.43
C PHE A 23 1.78 -0.86 7.51
N PHE A 24 2.78 -0.16 8.07
CA PHE A 24 3.64 0.74 7.28
C PHE A 24 4.49 0.00 6.24
N VAL A 25 5.05 -1.16 6.61
CA VAL A 25 5.86 -1.99 5.68
C VAL A 25 4.99 -2.52 4.55
N VAL A 26 3.81 -3.07 4.86
CA VAL A 26 2.88 -3.63 3.87
C VAL A 26 2.37 -2.53 2.94
N ASP A 27 1.93 -1.39 3.46
CA ASP A 27 1.47 -0.26 2.65
C ASP A 27 2.55 0.23 1.68
N ARG A 28 3.78 0.42 2.18
CA ARG A 28 4.90 0.87 1.35
C ARG A 28 5.28 -0.16 0.29
N GLN A 29 5.27 -1.44 0.62
CA GLN A 29 5.64 -2.52 -0.30
C GLN A 29 4.55 -2.72 -1.36
N LEU A 30 3.27 -2.66 -0.98
CA LEU A 30 2.14 -2.77 -1.89
C LEU A 30 2.12 -1.61 -2.89
N ASN A 31 2.25 -0.37 -2.40
CA ASN A 31 2.33 0.82 -3.24
C ASN A 31 3.45 0.73 -4.29
N ARG A 32 4.64 0.29 -3.88
CA ARG A 32 5.78 0.12 -4.81
C ARG A 32 5.49 -0.94 -5.86
N ARG A 33 5.06 -2.14 -5.44
CA ARG A 33 4.79 -3.25 -6.37
C ARG A 33 3.72 -2.89 -7.39
N LEU A 34 2.59 -2.34 -6.95
CA LEU A 34 1.52 -1.96 -7.87
C LEU A 34 1.95 -0.88 -8.87
N SER A 35 2.76 0.10 -8.43
CA SER A 35 3.30 1.11 -9.33
C SER A 35 4.31 0.54 -10.33
N ASP A 36 5.19 -0.35 -9.89
CA ASP A 36 6.21 -0.99 -10.74
C ASP A 36 5.55 -1.96 -11.74
N ASP A 37 4.57 -2.74 -11.30
CA ASP A 37 3.82 -3.65 -12.16
C ASP A 37 3.00 -2.87 -13.21
N ALA A 38 2.31 -1.79 -12.79
CA ALA A 38 1.57 -0.93 -13.71
C ALA A 38 2.47 -0.30 -14.76
N THR A 39 3.62 0.25 -14.38
CA THR A 39 4.57 0.86 -15.32
C THR A 39 5.16 -0.17 -16.29
N THR A 40 5.47 -1.37 -15.80
CA THR A 40 5.97 -2.47 -16.63
C THR A 40 4.92 -2.93 -17.64
N PHE A 41 3.67 -3.05 -17.21
CA PHE A 41 2.56 -3.44 -18.05
C PHE A 41 2.31 -2.39 -19.15
N LEU A 42 2.20 -1.11 -18.75
CA LEU A 42 2.04 0.00 -19.70
C LEU A 42 3.21 0.09 -20.70
N ALA A 43 4.44 -0.19 -20.26
CA ALA A 43 5.59 -0.20 -21.17
C ALA A 43 5.50 -1.32 -22.21
N ARG A 44 4.94 -2.47 -21.87
CA ARG A 44 4.67 -3.56 -22.84
C ARG A 44 3.60 -3.16 -23.83
N GLU A 45 2.50 -2.56 -23.36
CA GLU A 45 1.44 -2.04 -24.23
C GLU A 45 1.98 -0.96 -25.19
N ALA A 46 2.75 0.00 -24.66
CA ALA A 46 3.36 1.04 -25.49
C ALA A 46 4.33 0.48 -26.54
N ARG A 47 5.12 -0.56 -26.20
CA ARG A 47 5.98 -1.25 -27.19
C ARG A 47 5.15 -1.93 -28.28
N LEU A 48 4.07 -2.63 -27.90
CA LEU A 48 3.17 -3.25 -28.88
C LEU A 48 2.62 -2.21 -29.87
N VAL A 49 2.16 -1.06 -29.36
CA VAL A 49 1.69 0.04 -30.21
C VAL A 49 2.83 0.57 -31.09
N GLY A 50 4.03 0.73 -30.54
CA GLY A 50 5.22 1.14 -31.29
C GLY A 50 5.57 0.16 -32.43
N ASP A 51 5.51 -1.15 -32.16
CA ASP A 51 5.75 -2.19 -33.17
C ASP A 51 4.69 -2.17 -34.28
N LEU A 52 3.43 -1.92 -33.93
CA LEU A 52 2.35 -1.74 -34.90
C LEU A 52 2.59 -0.50 -35.79
N TRP A 53 3.02 0.60 -35.15
CA TRP A 53 3.33 1.84 -35.86
C TRP A 53 4.52 1.68 -36.82
N GLN A 54 5.56 0.92 -36.47
CA GLN A 54 6.67 0.61 -37.36
C GLN A 54 6.24 -0.20 -38.58
N ARG A 55 5.21 -1.04 -38.47
CA ARG A 55 4.68 -1.86 -39.58
C ARG A 55 3.81 -1.06 -40.54
N ASP A 56 3.07 -0.07 -40.01
CA ASP A 56 2.19 0.79 -40.79
C ASP A 56 2.26 2.23 -40.27
N THR A 57 2.92 3.08 -41.02
CA THR A 57 3.11 4.49 -40.72
C THR A 57 2.09 5.41 -41.38
N THR A 58 1.15 4.84 -42.14
CA THR A 58 0.26 5.60 -43.05
C THR A 58 -0.75 6.45 -42.30
N PHE A 59 -1.35 5.89 -41.22
CA PHE A 59 -2.43 6.51 -40.49
C PHE A 59 -2.17 6.43 -38.96
N PRO A 60 -1.24 7.23 -38.40
CA PRO A 60 -0.88 7.14 -36.99
C PRO A 60 -2.05 7.46 -36.06
N ASP A 61 -2.93 8.38 -36.42
CA ASP A 61 -4.09 8.75 -35.63
C ASP A 61 -5.09 7.59 -35.51
N SER A 62 -5.50 7.01 -36.65
CA SER A 62 -6.32 5.79 -36.66
C SER A 62 -5.69 4.61 -35.92
N LEU A 63 -4.36 4.51 -35.89
CA LEU A 63 -3.66 3.49 -35.11
C LEU A 63 -3.80 3.78 -33.60
N ALA A 64 -3.65 5.03 -33.18
CA ALA A 64 -3.85 5.44 -31.80
C ALA A 64 -5.26 5.13 -31.32
N ASP A 65 -6.29 5.44 -32.13
CA ASP A 65 -7.71 5.17 -31.85
C ASP A 65 -8.00 3.69 -31.63
N ARG A 66 -7.59 2.87 -32.62
CA ARG A 66 -7.81 1.42 -32.54
C ARG A 66 -7.07 0.80 -31.35
N SER A 67 -5.84 1.24 -31.12
CA SER A 67 -5.04 0.77 -29.99
C SER A 67 -5.63 1.24 -28.66
N GLY A 68 -6.07 2.48 -28.57
CA GLY A 68 -6.73 3.04 -27.41
C GLY A 68 -8.00 2.29 -27.05
N THR A 69 -8.86 2.04 -28.05
CA THR A 69 -10.08 1.25 -27.87
C THR A 69 -9.78 -0.18 -27.42
N ALA A 70 -8.81 -0.85 -28.07
CA ALA A 70 -8.45 -2.23 -27.77
C ALA A 70 -7.84 -2.41 -26.37
N LEU A 71 -7.04 -1.43 -25.93
CA LEU A 71 -6.37 -1.44 -24.63
C LEU A 71 -7.22 -0.87 -23.50
N GLY A 72 -8.30 -0.13 -23.82
CA GLY A 72 -9.08 0.64 -22.83
C GLY A 72 -8.23 1.73 -22.15
N ARG A 73 -7.29 2.33 -22.89
CA ARG A 73 -6.31 3.29 -22.39
C ARG A 73 -6.07 4.39 -23.40
N ARG A 74 -5.63 5.55 -22.92
CA ARG A 74 -5.21 6.59 -23.84
C ARG A 74 -3.87 6.24 -24.47
N VAL A 75 -3.83 6.28 -25.79
CA VAL A 75 -2.64 6.06 -26.61
C VAL A 75 -2.31 7.34 -27.36
N THR A 76 -1.03 7.73 -27.33
CA THR A 76 -0.55 8.93 -28.03
C THR A 76 0.71 8.60 -28.80
N LEU A 77 0.76 8.98 -30.08
CA LEU A 77 1.93 8.85 -30.95
C LEU A 77 2.57 10.22 -31.14
N VAL A 78 3.85 10.30 -30.79
CA VAL A 78 4.61 11.56 -30.82
C VAL A 78 5.79 11.42 -31.75
N ARG A 79 5.91 12.31 -32.70
CA ARG A 79 7.02 12.33 -33.65
C ARG A 79 8.33 12.77 -32.97
N THR A 80 9.48 12.57 -33.60
CA THR A 80 10.81 12.89 -33.05
C THR A 80 11.01 14.35 -32.66
N ASP A 81 10.25 15.28 -33.26
CA ASP A 81 10.25 16.72 -32.93
C ASP A 81 9.28 17.08 -31.79
N GLY A 82 8.59 16.07 -31.21
CA GLY A 82 7.64 16.24 -30.12
C GLY A 82 6.21 16.59 -30.54
N VAL A 83 5.93 16.67 -31.85
CA VAL A 83 4.58 16.91 -32.35
C VAL A 83 3.74 15.64 -32.16
N VAL A 84 2.54 15.78 -31.61
CA VAL A 84 1.56 14.70 -31.50
C VAL A 84 0.93 14.48 -32.87
N ILE A 85 0.99 13.25 -33.37
CA ILE A 85 0.49 12.88 -34.70
C ILE A 85 -0.62 11.82 -34.64
N GLY A 86 -0.97 11.35 -33.44
CA GLY A 86 -2.11 10.48 -33.18
C GLY A 86 -2.41 10.44 -31.69
N ASP A 87 -3.68 10.49 -31.33
CA ASP A 87 -4.12 10.43 -29.93
C ASP A 87 -5.53 9.85 -29.86
N SER A 88 -5.75 8.81 -29.04
CA SER A 88 -7.05 8.12 -28.95
C SER A 88 -8.18 8.90 -28.29
N GLU A 89 -7.92 10.12 -27.80
CA GLU A 89 -8.92 11.00 -27.20
C GLU A 89 -9.17 12.29 -28.00
N PHE A 90 -8.26 12.63 -28.93
CA PHE A 90 -8.30 13.89 -29.66
C PHE A 90 -8.11 13.66 -31.15
N ASP A 91 -9.09 14.06 -31.94
CA ASP A 91 -9.13 13.96 -33.39
C ASP A 91 -9.11 15.31 -34.07
N GLY A 92 -8.66 15.33 -35.34
CA GLY A 92 -8.75 16.47 -36.24
C GLY A 92 -8.18 17.76 -35.65
N VAL A 93 -8.96 18.85 -35.65
CA VAL A 93 -8.51 20.16 -35.16
C VAL A 93 -8.04 20.12 -33.69
N ARG A 94 -8.65 19.29 -32.87
CA ARG A 94 -8.24 19.16 -31.45
C ARG A 94 -6.87 18.48 -31.31
N LEU A 95 -6.57 17.52 -32.16
CA LEU A 95 -5.26 16.87 -32.22
C LEU A 95 -4.18 17.89 -32.65
N GLU A 96 -4.46 18.69 -33.68
CA GLU A 96 -3.55 19.71 -34.18
C GLU A 96 -3.25 20.83 -33.14
N GLN A 97 -4.20 21.09 -32.22
CA GLN A 97 -4.07 22.08 -31.16
C GLN A 97 -3.30 21.55 -29.93
N LEU A 98 -2.96 20.28 -29.89
CA LEU A 98 -2.17 19.75 -28.79
C LEU A 98 -0.78 20.38 -28.75
N GLN A 99 -0.39 20.77 -27.57
CA GLN A 99 0.95 21.34 -27.33
C GLN A 99 2.02 20.31 -27.70
N ASN A 100 3.19 20.80 -28.12
CA ASN A 100 4.35 19.94 -28.31
C ASN A 100 4.74 19.20 -27.03
N HIS A 101 4.95 17.90 -27.13
CA HIS A 101 5.20 17.00 -26.02
C HIS A 101 6.68 16.69 -25.76
N ALA A 102 7.63 17.25 -26.55
CA ALA A 102 9.05 16.97 -26.41
C ALA A 102 9.61 17.21 -25.00
N GLN A 103 9.06 18.21 -24.29
CA GLN A 103 9.51 18.58 -22.95
C GLN A 103 8.86 17.78 -21.82
N ARG A 104 7.92 16.89 -22.13
CA ARG A 104 7.29 16.05 -21.11
C ARG A 104 8.29 15.01 -20.61
N PRO A 105 8.44 14.80 -19.28
CA PRO A 105 9.52 13.98 -18.74
C PRO A 105 9.57 12.56 -19.31
N GLU A 106 8.41 11.93 -19.51
CA GLU A 106 8.29 10.61 -20.11
C GLU A 106 8.69 10.60 -21.59
N VAL A 107 8.26 11.61 -22.34
CA VAL A 107 8.56 11.74 -23.78
C VAL A 107 10.01 12.09 -24.00
N ALA A 108 10.57 13.04 -23.24
CA ALA A 108 11.97 13.44 -23.36
C ALA A 108 12.92 12.25 -23.11
N ARG A 109 12.62 11.39 -22.13
CA ARG A 109 13.38 10.16 -21.89
C ARG A 109 13.25 9.16 -23.03
N ALA A 110 12.05 9.02 -23.59
CA ALA A 110 11.81 8.11 -24.70
C ALA A 110 12.51 8.60 -25.97
N LEU A 111 12.51 9.89 -26.27
CA LEU A 111 13.28 10.49 -27.36
C LEU A 111 14.80 10.31 -27.17
N ALA A 112 15.28 10.23 -25.93
CA ALA A 112 16.68 9.91 -25.61
C ALA A 112 16.99 8.38 -25.67
N GLY A 113 16.04 7.55 -26.12
CA GLY A 113 16.23 6.11 -26.37
C GLY A 113 15.95 5.19 -25.18
N SER A 114 15.37 5.69 -24.05
CA SER A 114 15.04 4.87 -22.89
C SER A 114 13.56 4.99 -22.54
N THR A 115 12.96 3.95 -21.95
CA THR A 115 11.58 4.03 -21.46
C THR A 115 11.44 5.17 -20.45
N GLY A 116 10.54 6.10 -20.71
CA GLY A 116 10.21 7.22 -19.85
C GLY A 116 8.92 6.96 -19.07
N THR A 117 8.88 7.37 -17.80
CA THR A 117 7.69 7.29 -16.97
C THR A 117 7.48 8.62 -16.25
N SER A 118 6.24 9.05 -16.10
CA SER A 118 5.89 10.17 -15.23
C SER A 118 4.50 9.98 -14.62
N ARG A 119 4.29 10.56 -13.44
CA ARG A 119 2.99 10.63 -12.79
C ARG A 119 2.67 12.11 -12.60
N ARG A 120 1.55 12.56 -13.12
CA ARG A 120 1.14 13.97 -13.07
C ARG A 120 -0.33 14.13 -13.43
N PRO A 121 -0.96 15.26 -13.03
CA PRO A 121 -2.30 15.58 -13.49
C PRO A 121 -2.36 15.65 -15.02
N SER A 122 -3.43 15.08 -15.56
CA SER A 122 -3.74 15.18 -16.99
C SER A 122 -4.24 16.60 -17.29
N PRO A 123 -3.67 17.31 -18.27
CA PRO A 123 -4.17 18.61 -18.65
C PRO A 123 -5.57 18.61 -19.24
N SER A 124 -6.03 17.44 -19.71
CA SER A 124 -7.33 17.26 -20.37
C SER A 124 -8.45 16.90 -19.41
N THR A 125 -8.17 16.05 -18.40
CA THR A 125 -9.16 15.56 -17.45
C THR A 125 -9.00 16.13 -16.05
N GLY A 126 -7.80 16.61 -15.71
CA GLY A 126 -7.45 17.08 -14.36
C GLY A 126 -7.05 15.97 -13.40
N ASP A 127 -7.29 14.70 -13.78
CA ASP A 127 -7.02 13.54 -12.95
C ASP A 127 -5.53 13.18 -12.96
N GLU A 128 -5.05 12.60 -11.88
CA GLU A 128 -3.68 12.07 -11.87
C GLU A 128 -3.57 10.84 -12.77
N GLU A 129 -2.63 10.86 -13.71
CA GLU A 129 -2.34 9.77 -14.63
C GLU A 129 -0.89 9.33 -14.53
N VAL A 130 -0.68 8.03 -14.73
CA VAL A 130 0.63 7.45 -15.01
C VAL A 130 0.82 7.40 -16.52
N TYR A 131 1.90 8.03 -16.97
CA TYR A 131 2.32 8.05 -18.37
C TYR A 131 3.54 7.17 -18.55
N VAL A 132 3.51 6.30 -19.52
CA VAL A 132 4.67 5.52 -19.94
C VAL A 132 4.89 5.72 -21.44
N ALA A 133 6.11 6.08 -21.79
CA ALA A 133 6.53 6.35 -23.16
C ALA A 133 7.72 5.48 -23.53
N VAL A 134 7.69 4.91 -24.72
CA VAL A 134 8.77 4.08 -25.25
C VAL A 134 9.27 4.61 -26.59
N PRO A 135 10.58 4.52 -26.88
CA PRO A 135 11.12 4.93 -28.15
C PRO A 135 10.63 4.01 -29.28
N VAL A 136 10.29 4.61 -30.42
CA VAL A 136 9.99 3.93 -31.66
C VAL A 136 11.03 4.36 -32.68
N VAL A 137 11.96 3.47 -33.01
CA VAL A 137 13.15 3.79 -33.80
C VAL A 137 12.77 4.42 -35.14
N GLY A 138 13.35 5.60 -35.42
CA GLY A 138 13.12 6.33 -36.67
C GLY A 138 11.79 7.08 -36.77
N LEU A 139 10.83 6.85 -35.88
CA LEU A 139 9.50 7.46 -35.94
C LEU A 139 9.23 8.45 -34.80
N GLY A 140 9.64 8.10 -33.59
CA GLY A 140 9.39 8.94 -32.40
C GLY A 140 9.10 8.13 -31.15
N VAL A 141 7.94 8.35 -30.53
CA VAL A 141 7.57 7.80 -29.22
C VAL A 141 6.14 7.30 -29.25
N ALA A 142 5.90 6.08 -28.76
CA ALA A 142 4.58 5.60 -28.41
C ALA A 142 4.38 5.76 -26.89
N ARG A 143 3.31 6.43 -26.49
CA ARG A 143 2.95 6.70 -25.12
C ARG A 143 1.59 6.09 -24.79
N VAL A 144 1.50 5.45 -23.63
CA VAL A 144 0.24 4.96 -23.06
C VAL A 144 0.05 5.60 -21.69
N SER A 145 -1.15 6.02 -21.36
CA SER A 145 -1.49 6.56 -20.05
C SER A 145 -2.67 5.83 -19.41
N PHE A 146 -2.70 5.91 -18.08
CA PHE A 146 -3.71 5.27 -17.25
C PHE A 146 -4.07 6.15 -16.04
N PRO A 147 -5.39 6.40 -15.80
CA PRO A 147 -5.84 7.15 -14.63
C PRO A 147 -5.48 6.41 -13.32
N THR A 148 -4.92 7.13 -12.35
CA THR A 148 -4.53 6.53 -11.06
C THR A 148 -5.70 6.26 -10.13
N GLU A 149 -6.88 6.80 -10.39
CA GLU A 149 -8.08 6.59 -9.55
C GLU A 149 -8.39 5.10 -9.31
N SER A 150 -8.24 4.28 -10.35
CA SER A 150 -8.43 2.82 -10.22
C SER A 150 -7.38 2.15 -9.35
N LEU A 151 -6.12 2.62 -9.36
CA LEU A 151 -5.08 2.15 -8.45
C LEU A 151 -5.34 2.62 -7.02
N ASP A 152 -5.72 3.87 -6.84
CA ASP A 152 -6.00 4.45 -5.53
C ASP A 152 -7.21 3.79 -4.86
N ALA A 153 -8.23 3.40 -5.62
CA ALA A 153 -9.37 2.63 -5.11
C ALA A 153 -8.96 1.23 -4.60
N VAL A 154 -8.10 0.51 -5.34
CA VAL A 154 -7.56 -0.79 -4.92
C VAL A 154 -6.69 -0.63 -3.68
N LEU A 155 -5.84 0.40 -3.64
CA LEU A 155 -5.00 0.70 -2.49
C LEU A 155 -5.82 1.06 -1.25
N ALA A 156 -6.89 1.86 -1.40
CA ALA A 156 -7.79 2.22 -0.30
C ALA A 156 -8.51 0.99 0.27
N ALA A 157 -8.97 0.07 -0.59
CA ALA A 157 -9.58 -1.19 -0.15
C ALA A 157 -8.57 -2.05 0.64
N SER A 158 -7.36 -2.22 0.09
CA SER A 158 -6.29 -2.98 0.77
C SER A 158 -5.88 -2.37 2.10
N ARG A 159 -5.77 -1.03 2.18
CA ARG A 159 -5.46 -0.32 3.44
C ARG A 159 -6.53 -0.56 4.50
N ARG A 160 -7.81 -0.55 4.10
CA ARG A 160 -8.93 -0.82 4.99
C ARG A 160 -8.86 -2.25 5.53
N ASP A 161 -8.59 -3.23 4.68
CA ASP A 161 -8.52 -4.65 5.07
C ASP A 161 -7.33 -4.93 6.00
N VAL A 162 -6.16 -4.38 5.70
CA VAL A 162 -4.98 -4.46 6.58
C VAL A 162 -5.23 -3.73 7.90
N GLY A 163 -5.87 -2.56 7.87
CA GLY A 163 -6.26 -1.81 9.06
C GLY A 163 -7.25 -2.58 9.94
N ALA A 164 -8.24 -3.23 9.35
CA ALA A 164 -9.19 -4.07 10.06
C ALA A 164 -8.50 -5.29 10.70
N ALA A 165 -7.61 -5.96 9.98
CA ALA A 165 -6.83 -7.08 10.51
C ALA A 165 -5.94 -6.65 11.68
N ALA A 166 -5.29 -5.50 11.58
CA ALA A 166 -4.47 -4.94 12.67
C ALA A 166 -5.31 -4.61 13.91
N LEU A 167 -6.51 -4.06 13.73
CA LEU A 167 -7.44 -3.79 14.83
C LEU A 167 -7.90 -5.09 15.52
N ILE A 168 -8.25 -6.12 14.75
CA ILE A 168 -8.64 -7.43 15.29
C ILE A 168 -7.48 -8.03 16.09
N ALA A 169 -6.25 -7.98 15.57
CA ALA A 169 -5.06 -8.47 16.27
C ALA A 169 -4.82 -7.71 17.58
N LEU A 170 -5.00 -6.40 17.58
CA LEU A 170 -4.87 -5.56 18.79
C LEU A 170 -5.92 -5.92 19.83
N LEU A 171 -7.18 -6.07 19.44
CA LEU A 171 -8.26 -6.47 20.35
C LEU A 171 -8.01 -7.88 20.92
N GLY A 172 -7.54 -8.82 20.09
CA GLY A 172 -7.14 -10.16 20.56
C GLY A 172 -6.01 -10.11 21.57
N ALA A 173 -4.98 -9.31 21.32
CA ALA A 173 -3.88 -9.15 22.27
C ALA A 173 -4.32 -8.50 23.58
N LEU A 174 -5.21 -7.51 23.55
CA LEU A 174 -5.80 -6.91 24.74
C LEU A 174 -6.63 -7.92 25.55
N ALA A 175 -7.42 -8.75 24.87
CA ALA A 175 -8.20 -9.80 25.52
C ALA A 175 -7.28 -10.84 26.21
N ILE A 176 -6.25 -11.30 25.53
CA ILE A 176 -5.25 -12.22 26.10
C ILE A 176 -4.55 -11.58 27.29
N ALA A 177 -4.09 -10.34 27.17
CA ALA A 177 -3.45 -9.60 28.25
C ALA A 177 -4.38 -9.41 29.46
N PHE A 178 -5.67 -9.14 29.24
CA PHE A 178 -6.69 -9.03 30.27
C PHE A 178 -6.92 -10.38 30.99
N LEU A 179 -7.07 -11.47 30.22
CA LEU A 179 -7.23 -12.81 30.78
C LEU A 179 -6.00 -13.23 31.60
N PHE A 180 -4.80 -12.99 31.10
CA PHE A 180 -3.54 -13.25 31.80
C PHE A 180 -3.44 -12.44 33.09
N SER A 181 -3.79 -11.16 33.03
CA SER A 181 -3.82 -10.30 34.20
C SER A 181 -4.76 -10.84 35.29
N ARG A 182 -5.94 -11.31 34.90
CA ARG A 182 -6.96 -11.83 35.82
C ARG A 182 -6.60 -13.23 36.35
N SER A 183 -6.03 -14.10 35.52
CA SER A 183 -5.78 -15.52 35.89
C SER A 183 -4.43 -15.76 36.57
N VAL A 184 -3.45 -14.90 36.34
CA VAL A 184 -2.09 -15.10 36.84
C VAL A 184 -1.63 -13.91 37.71
N SER A 185 -1.63 -12.72 37.17
CA SER A 185 -0.97 -11.59 37.82
C SER A 185 -1.65 -11.16 39.10
N ARG A 186 -3.00 -11.07 39.12
CA ARG A 186 -3.73 -10.68 40.37
C ARG A 186 -3.58 -11.73 41.47
N PRO A 187 -3.73 -13.03 41.19
CA PRO A 187 -3.46 -14.08 42.17
C PRO A 187 -2.06 -14.00 42.78
N VAL A 188 -1.05 -13.83 41.96
CA VAL A 188 0.34 -13.76 42.44
C VAL A 188 0.57 -12.52 43.33
N GLU A 189 -0.03 -11.36 42.98
CA GLU A 189 0.01 -10.16 43.85
C GLU A 189 -0.64 -10.42 45.21
N GLU A 190 -1.82 -11.08 45.27
CA GLU A 190 -2.49 -11.42 46.53
C GLU A 190 -1.66 -12.38 47.37
N LEU A 191 -1.09 -13.43 46.78
CA LEU A 191 -0.21 -14.36 47.48
C LEU A 191 1.02 -13.67 48.04
N ARG A 192 1.62 -12.73 47.31
CA ARG A 192 2.74 -11.93 47.77
C ARG A 192 2.34 -11.09 48.98
N ASP A 193 1.16 -10.43 48.93
CA ASP A 193 0.69 -9.56 50.00
C ASP A 193 0.34 -10.38 51.28
N VAL A 194 -0.17 -11.63 51.12
CA VAL A 194 -0.38 -12.56 52.23
C VAL A 194 0.95 -13.04 52.81
N ALA A 195 1.91 -13.41 51.97
CA ALA A 195 3.23 -13.84 52.41
C ALA A 195 3.96 -12.73 53.20
N GLN A 196 3.84 -11.49 52.72
CA GLN A 196 4.40 -10.33 53.43
C GLN A 196 3.73 -10.12 54.78
N ALA A 197 2.40 -10.19 54.89
CA ALA A 197 1.68 -10.04 56.13
C ALA A 197 2.06 -11.14 57.15
N LEU A 198 2.23 -12.39 56.69
CA LEU A 198 2.72 -13.48 57.51
C LEU A 198 4.15 -13.22 58.03
N ALA A 199 5.03 -12.68 57.20
CA ALA A 199 6.39 -12.30 57.59
C ALA A 199 6.41 -11.15 58.63
N ASP A 200 5.44 -10.22 58.56
CA ASP A 200 5.25 -9.11 59.49
C ASP A 200 4.53 -9.52 60.80
N GLY A 201 4.17 -10.83 60.95
CA GLY A 201 3.58 -11.40 62.15
C GLY A 201 2.05 -11.48 62.17
N ASP A 202 1.36 -11.11 61.11
CA ASP A 202 -0.10 -11.26 60.99
C ASP A 202 -0.43 -12.71 60.52
N LEU A 203 -0.46 -13.62 61.50
CA LEU A 203 -0.77 -15.05 61.26
C LEU A 203 -2.24 -15.31 60.97
N ALA A 204 -3.13 -14.31 61.06
CA ALA A 204 -4.56 -14.47 60.78
C ALA A 204 -4.90 -14.33 59.29
N ARG A 205 -4.04 -13.69 58.52
CA ARG A 205 -4.30 -13.40 57.12
C ARG A 205 -4.16 -14.67 56.24
N ARG A 206 -5.18 -14.93 55.43
CA ARG A 206 -5.24 -16.09 54.54
C ARG A 206 -5.58 -15.67 53.11
N PRO A 207 -5.09 -16.35 52.06
CA PRO A 207 -5.50 -16.07 50.71
C PRO A 207 -6.99 -16.39 50.53
N THR A 208 -7.75 -15.46 49.99
CA THR A 208 -9.19 -15.53 49.77
C THR A 208 -9.56 -16.04 48.41
N MET A 209 -8.63 -15.89 47.46
CA MET A 209 -8.84 -16.22 46.05
C MET A 209 -8.73 -17.71 45.73
N ARG A 210 -9.39 -18.12 44.66
CA ARG A 210 -9.20 -19.40 43.98
C ARG A 210 -8.55 -19.13 42.64
N ALA A 211 -7.34 -19.63 42.45
CA ALA A 211 -6.67 -19.59 41.16
C ALA A 211 -6.59 -21.01 40.58
N PRO A 212 -6.64 -21.17 39.26
CA PRO A 212 -6.42 -22.46 38.62
C PRO A 212 -4.92 -22.80 38.58
N GLY A 213 -4.61 -24.11 38.52
CA GLY A 213 -3.26 -24.64 38.36
C GLY A 213 -2.32 -24.36 39.54
N GLU A 214 -1.03 -24.32 39.27
CA GLU A 214 0.06 -24.22 40.28
C GLU A 214 -0.08 -23.05 41.22
N VAL A 215 -0.67 -21.94 40.76
CA VAL A 215 -0.96 -20.77 41.60
C VAL A 215 -2.04 -21.06 42.63
N GLY A 216 -3.02 -21.90 42.24
CA GLY A 216 -4.04 -22.38 43.16
C GLY A 216 -3.46 -23.33 44.24
N ASP A 217 -2.56 -24.23 43.86
CA ASP A 217 -1.89 -25.15 44.78
C ASP A 217 -1.04 -24.37 45.80
N LEU A 218 -0.36 -23.33 45.38
CA LEU A 218 0.39 -22.40 46.28
C LEU A 218 -0.56 -21.68 47.26
N ALA A 219 -1.73 -21.25 46.78
CA ALA A 219 -2.74 -20.61 47.64
C ALA A 219 -3.30 -21.56 48.69
N VAL A 220 -3.44 -22.85 48.38
CA VAL A 220 -3.85 -23.90 49.33
C VAL A 220 -2.76 -24.13 50.38
N ALA A 221 -1.49 -24.15 50.00
CA ALA A 221 -0.37 -24.38 50.91
C ALA A 221 -0.17 -23.22 51.92
N LEU A 222 -0.67 -22.02 51.65
CA LEU A 222 -0.63 -20.86 52.50
C LEU A 222 -1.89 -20.65 53.36
N ARG A 223 -2.84 -21.57 53.34
CA ARG A 223 -4.05 -21.56 54.17
C ARG A 223 -3.83 -22.26 55.51
#